data_cb213fa785377b5e4075c3d1f23107a3
#
_entry.id   cb213fa785377b5e4075c3d1f23107a3
#
_cell.length_a   1.000
_cell.length_b   1.000
_cell.length_c   1.000
_cell.angle_alpha   90.00
_cell.angle_beta   90.00
_cell.angle_gamma   90.00
#
_symmetry.space_group_name_H-M   'P 1'
#
loop_
_entity.id
_entity.type
_entity.pdbx_description
1 polymer ?
#
loop_
_entity_poly.entity_id
_entity_poly.type
_entity_poly.pdbx_seq_one_letter_code
_entity_poly.pdbx_strand_id
1 'polypeptide(L)'
;LGRWEVRYERISGGDPSIADAINGVIDAEARGQVATYEPSATKTNRWTLNIDGRIAKRPVTISALYTGEYNTALPNMPFYAVATRVFDCRSGILITWDNLFTDKKAGLARLSEQTRQILPTVYAPPARPGRWQFGSEVAPVDANYRYWIPTAEGIELHFPDWQFGRGLPVITVPWPAVADLIAPEFQAITG
;
A
#
# COMPACT_ATOMS: atom_id res chain seq x y z
N LEU A 1 -20.12 -21.38 -1.61
CA LEU A 1 -19.36 -21.84 -0.42
C LEU A 1 -18.41 -20.78 0.12
N GLY A 2 -18.41 -19.57 -0.44
CA GLY A 2 -17.57 -18.46 -0.03
C GLY A 2 -18.25 -17.50 0.94
N ARG A 3 -17.43 -16.86 1.75
CA ARG A 3 -17.83 -15.79 2.65
C ARG A 3 -16.79 -14.70 2.61
N TRP A 4 -17.23 -13.45 2.50
CA TRP A 4 -16.33 -12.31 2.61
C TRP A 4 -16.87 -11.29 3.61
N GLU A 5 -15.95 -10.57 4.23
CA GLU A 5 -16.22 -9.44 5.10
C GLU A 5 -15.15 -8.39 4.84
N VAL A 6 -15.58 -7.17 4.46
CA VAL A 6 -14.70 -6.02 4.31
C VAL A 6 -15.24 -4.92 5.22
N ARG A 7 -14.52 -4.66 6.30
CA ARG A 7 -14.79 -3.57 7.24
C ARG A 7 -13.85 -2.43 6.94
N TYR A 8 -14.33 -1.22 6.87
CA TYR A 8 -13.48 -0.06 6.61
C TYR A 8 -14.07 1.22 7.17
N GLU A 9 -13.18 2.16 7.43
CA GLU A 9 -13.52 3.49 7.90
C GLU A 9 -13.83 4.41 6.72
N ARG A 10 -14.65 5.43 6.98
CA ARG A 10 -14.95 6.54 6.07
C ARG A 10 -14.70 7.86 6.80
N ILE A 11 -14.40 8.90 6.05
CA ILE A 11 -14.24 10.23 6.63
C ILE A 11 -15.58 10.97 6.73
N SER A 12 -15.67 11.86 7.71
CA SER A 12 -16.81 12.76 7.89
C SER A 12 -16.33 14.13 8.35
N GLY A 13 -17.12 15.16 8.08
CA GLY A 13 -16.80 16.55 8.42
C GLY A 13 -15.93 17.24 7.36
N GLY A 14 -15.66 18.52 7.58
CA GLY A 14 -14.97 19.37 6.60
C GLY A 14 -15.83 19.72 5.40
N ASP A 15 -15.22 19.94 4.24
CA ASP A 15 -15.91 20.19 2.99
C ASP A 15 -16.60 18.90 2.49
N PRO A 16 -17.93 18.90 2.30
CA PRO A 16 -18.64 17.70 1.87
C PRO A 16 -18.19 17.16 0.52
N SER A 17 -17.81 18.02 -0.42
CA SER A 17 -17.39 17.59 -1.76
C SER A 17 -16.04 16.83 -1.71
N ILE A 18 -15.13 17.28 -0.86
CA ILE A 18 -13.85 16.61 -0.62
C ILE A 18 -14.08 15.27 0.10
N ALA A 19 -14.93 15.27 1.13
CA ALA A 19 -15.25 14.06 1.87
C ALA A 19 -15.90 13.00 0.97
N ASP A 20 -16.83 13.41 0.11
CA ASP A 20 -17.52 12.51 -0.83
C ASP A 20 -16.56 11.95 -1.89
N ALA A 21 -15.65 12.79 -2.43
CA ALA A 21 -14.62 12.36 -3.37
C ALA A 21 -13.70 11.29 -2.76
N ILE A 22 -13.18 11.52 -1.56
CA ILE A 22 -12.32 10.57 -0.84
C ILE A 22 -13.10 9.29 -0.52
N ASN A 23 -14.29 9.40 0.04
CA ASN A 23 -15.11 8.24 0.38
C ASN A 23 -15.50 7.41 -0.85
N GLY A 24 -15.73 8.05 -1.99
CA GLY A 24 -15.99 7.35 -3.25
C GLY A 24 -14.85 6.42 -3.67
N VAL A 25 -13.61 6.87 -3.50
CA VAL A 25 -12.41 6.06 -3.79
C VAL A 25 -12.23 4.97 -2.73
N ILE A 26 -12.45 5.29 -1.45
CA ILE A 26 -12.40 4.31 -0.34
C ILE A 26 -13.40 3.18 -0.59
N ASP A 27 -14.64 3.51 -0.92
CA ASP A 27 -15.70 2.54 -1.21
C ASP A 27 -15.38 1.70 -2.46
N ALA A 28 -14.78 2.31 -3.49
CA ALA A 28 -14.35 1.61 -4.69
C ALA A 28 -13.23 0.61 -4.40
N GLU A 29 -12.27 0.99 -3.55
CA GLU A 29 -11.20 0.09 -3.12
C GLU A 29 -11.75 -1.10 -2.34
N ALA A 30 -12.65 -0.87 -1.38
CA ALA A 30 -13.28 -1.95 -0.61
C ALA A 30 -13.99 -2.96 -1.51
N ARG A 31 -14.73 -2.49 -2.53
CA ARG A 31 -15.33 -3.37 -3.54
C ARG A 31 -14.29 -4.09 -4.40
N GLY A 32 -13.19 -3.39 -4.74
CA GLY A 32 -12.08 -3.93 -5.50
C GLY A 32 -11.39 -5.10 -4.82
N GLN A 33 -11.28 -5.06 -3.48
CA GLN A 33 -10.72 -6.17 -2.70
C GLN A 33 -11.55 -7.46 -2.91
N VAL A 34 -12.87 -7.37 -2.83
CA VAL A 34 -13.75 -8.53 -3.10
C VAL A 34 -13.58 -9.01 -4.54
N ALA A 35 -13.66 -8.11 -5.51
CA ALA A 35 -13.55 -8.43 -6.93
C ALA A 35 -12.21 -9.08 -7.30
N THR A 36 -11.13 -8.76 -6.57
CA THR A 36 -9.80 -9.36 -6.80
C THR A 36 -9.75 -10.83 -6.41
N TYR A 37 -10.38 -11.20 -5.29
CA TYR A 37 -10.26 -12.56 -4.73
C TYR A 37 -11.42 -13.48 -5.12
N GLU A 38 -12.61 -12.93 -5.39
CA GLU A 38 -13.79 -13.72 -5.75
C GLU A 38 -13.60 -14.66 -6.96
N PRO A 39 -12.89 -14.26 -8.04
CA PRO A 39 -12.63 -15.15 -9.18
C PRO A 39 -11.79 -16.39 -8.84
N SER A 40 -10.98 -16.32 -7.77
CA SER A 40 -10.18 -17.45 -7.28
C SER A 40 -11.00 -18.44 -6.46
N ALA A 41 -12.23 -18.07 -6.11
CA ALA A 41 -13.12 -18.90 -5.32
C ALA A 41 -13.61 -20.09 -6.13
N THR A 42 -13.58 -21.28 -5.50
CA THR A 42 -14.09 -22.50 -6.13
C THR A 42 -15.47 -22.87 -5.60
N LYS A 43 -16.26 -23.59 -6.39
CA LYS A 43 -17.55 -24.11 -5.94
C LYS A 43 -17.41 -25.31 -5.00
N THR A 44 -16.23 -25.92 -4.95
CA THR A 44 -15.95 -27.16 -4.21
C THR A 44 -15.29 -26.90 -2.86
N ASN A 45 -14.51 -25.85 -2.72
CA ASN A 45 -13.82 -25.51 -1.48
C ASN A 45 -14.47 -24.31 -0.80
N ARG A 46 -14.54 -24.36 0.52
CA ARG A 46 -14.88 -23.16 1.31
C ARG A 46 -13.75 -22.15 1.20
N TRP A 47 -14.11 -20.90 1.11
CA TRP A 47 -13.16 -19.78 1.14
C TRP A 47 -13.68 -18.64 2.02
N THR A 48 -12.77 -17.89 2.57
CA THR A 48 -13.06 -16.68 3.33
C THR A 48 -12.16 -15.55 2.87
N LEU A 49 -12.68 -14.35 2.86
CA LEU A 49 -11.93 -13.10 2.68
C LEU A 49 -12.30 -12.17 3.83
N ASN A 50 -11.31 -11.76 4.61
CA ASN A 50 -11.49 -10.82 5.70
C ASN A 50 -10.52 -9.66 5.49
N ILE A 51 -11.04 -8.46 5.32
CA ILE A 51 -10.26 -7.23 5.10
C ILE A 51 -10.70 -6.17 6.11
N ASP A 52 -9.73 -5.52 6.74
CA ASP A 52 -9.93 -4.33 7.57
C ASP A 52 -9.27 -3.12 6.91
N GLY A 53 -10.04 -2.06 6.68
CA GLY A 53 -9.61 -0.76 6.15
C GLY A 53 -9.59 0.28 7.25
N ARG A 54 -8.44 0.94 7.45
CA ARG A 54 -8.24 1.98 8.45
C ARG A 54 -7.79 3.29 7.80
N ILE A 55 -8.13 4.41 8.44
CA ILE A 55 -7.76 5.74 8.00
C ILE A 55 -6.73 6.32 8.96
N ALA A 56 -5.65 6.85 8.38
CA ALA A 56 -4.69 7.71 9.09
C ALA A 56 -4.81 9.13 8.54
N LYS A 57 -4.87 10.12 9.44
CA LYS A 57 -4.91 11.54 9.10
C LYS A 57 -3.61 12.20 9.54
N ARG A 58 -3.04 12.99 8.62
CA ARG A 58 -1.90 13.88 8.85
C ARG A 58 -2.29 15.32 8.47
N PRO A 59 -1.44 16.33 8.74
CA PRO A 59 -1.79 17.73 8.45
C PRO A 59 -2.30 18.01 7.06
N VAL A 60 -1.73 17.34 6.03
CA VAL A 60 -2.09 17.58 4.62
C VAL A 60 -2.56 16.32 3.88
N THR A 61 -2.59 15.15 4.55
CA THR A 61 -2.98 13.89 3.91
C THR A 61 -3.99 13.10 4.72
N ILE A 62 -4.78 12.33 3.99
CA ILE A 62 -5.60 11.24 4.51
C ILE A 62 -5.15 9.99 3.79
N SER A 63 -4.87 8.92 4.53
CA SER A 63 -4.46 7.64 3.96
C SER A 63 -5.43 6.56 4.39
N ALA A 64 -5.84 5.71 3.46
CA ALA A 64 -6.56 4.48 3.74
C ALA A 64 -5.61 3.29 3.54
N LEU A 65 -5.53 2.41 4.53
CA LEU A 65 -4.75 1.17 4.50
C LEU A 65 -5.71 0.01 4.72
N TYR A 66 -5.76 -0.90 3.76
CA TYR A 66 -6.50 -2.16 3.81
C TYR A 66 -5.53 -3.30 4.00
N THR A 67 -5.78 -4.13 5.00
CA THR A 67 -5.02 -5.36 5.22
C THR A 67 -5.97 -6.49 5.57
N GLY A 68 -5.58 -7.72 5.22
CA GLY A 68 -6.40 -8.87 5.55
C GLY A 68 -5.88 -10.15 4.93
N GLU A 69 -6.76 -11.11 4.82
CA GLU A 69 -6.41 -12.43 4.29
C GLU A 69 -7.52 -13.05 3.46
N TYR A 70 -7.11 -13.74 2.42
CA TYR A 70 -7.91 -14.69 1.66
C TYR A 70 -7.48 -16.10 2.03
N ASN A 71 -8.41 -16.93 2.46
CA ASN A 71 -8.13 -18.27 2.94
C ASN A 71 -9.03 -19.31 2.28
N THR A 72 -8.48 -20.50 2.05
CA THR A 72 -9.21 -21.69 1.61
C THR A 72 -8.71 -22.91 2.39
N ALA A 73 -9.35 -24.07 2.18
CA ALA A 73 -8.86 -25.33 2.76
C ALA A 73 -7.64 -25.93 2.01
N LEU A 74 -7.13 -25.22 0.98
CA LEU A 74 -5.98 -25.70 0.20
C LEU A 74 -4.65 -25.44 0.93
N PRO A 75 -3.58 -26.21 0.60
CA PRO A 75 -2.23 -25.91 1.09
C PRO A 75 -1.74 -24.52 0.70
N ASN A 76 -0.79 -23.97 1.48
CA ASN A 76 -0.18 -22.65 1.28
C ASN A 76 -1.12 -21.43 1.48
N MET A 77 -2.24 -21.63 2.14
CA MET A 77 -3.13 -20.55 2.58
C MET A 77 -2.82 -20.13 4.03
N PRO A 78 -3.24 -18.94 4.46
CA PRO A 78 -3.89 -17.88 3.67
C PRO A 78 -2.92 -17.09 2.77
N PHE A 79 -3.46 -16.35 1.80
CA PHE A 79 -2.76 -15.24 1.15
C PHE A 79 -3.11 -13.95 1.86
N TYR A 80 -2.11 -13.08 2.04
CA TYR A 80 -2.30 -11.80 2.70
C TYR A 80 -2.56 -10.69 1.67
N ALA A 81 -3.55 -9.86 1.98
CA ALA A 81 -3.94 -8.74 1.15
C ALA A 81 -3.45 -7.43 1.74
N VAL A 82 -3.00 -6.52 0.89
CA VAL A 82 -2.71 -5.13 1.23
C VAL A 82 -3.13 -4.22 0.09
N ALA A 83 -3.70 -3.07 0.42
CA ALA A 83 -3.89 -1.96 -0.50
C ALA A 83 -3.85 -0.64 0.26
N THR A 84 -3.45 0.43 -0.43
CA THR A 84 -3.43 1.77 0.15
C THR A 84 -4.01 2.79 -0.82
N ARG A 85 -4.56 3.88 -0.28
CA ARG A 85 -4.93 5.10 -1.01
C ARG A 85 -4.49 6.29 -0.19
N VAL A 86 -3.86 7.25 -0.84
CA VAL A 86 -3.37 8.48 -0.21
C VAL A 86 -4.02 9.68 -0.88
N PHE A 87 -4.56 10.59 -0.11
CA PHE A 87 -5.27 11.76 -0.60
C PHE A 87 -4.65 13.04 -0.04
N ASP A 88 -4.63 14.09 -0.84
CA ASP A 88 -4.49 15.46 -0.33
C ASP A 88 -5.82 15.83 0.36
N CYS A 89 -5.77 16.05 1.66
CA CYS A 89 -6.98 16.39 2.43
C CYS A 89 -7.53 17.80 2.13
N ARG A 90 -6.78 18.64 1.43
CA ARG A 90 -7.17 20.00 1.04
C ARG A 90 -8.01 20.03 -0.24
N SER A 91 -7.81 19.02 -1.11
CA SER A 91 -8.46 18.97 -2.44
C SER A 91 -9.23 17.67 -2.69
N GLY A 92 -8.98 16.61 -1.91
CA GLY A 92 -9.52 15.27 -2.16
C GLY A 92 -8.84 14.52 -3.29
N ILE A 93 -7.78 15.10 -3.91
CA ILE A 93 -7.06 14.48 -5.01
C ILE A 93 -6.25 13.27 -4.51
N LEU A 94 -6.30 12.18 -5.27
CA LEU A 94 -5.47 11.01 -5.02
C LEU A 94 -4.00 11.35 -5.29
N ILE A 95 -3.13 11.10 -4.31
CA ILE A 95 -1.69 11.25 -4.44
C ILE A 95 -1.11 9.92 -4.93
N THR A 96 -0.43 9.98 -6.07
CA THR A 96 0.25 8.87 -6.73
C THR A 96 1.70 9.26 -7.01
N TRP A 97 2.53 8.34 -7.46
CA TRP A 97 3.90 8.68 -7.86
C TRP A 97 3.96 9.68 -9.03
N ASP A 98 2.89 9.75 -9.85
CA ASP A 98 2.83 10.67 -11.00
C ASP A 98 2.72 12.15 -10.57
N ASN A 99 2.11 12.42 -9.42
CA ASN A 99 1.95 13.79 -8.92
C ASN A 99 2.77 14.09 -7.67
N LEU A 100 3.18 13.07 -6.90
CA LEU A 100 4.01 13.28 -5.71
C LEU A 100 5.44 13.68 -6.07
N PHE A 101 6.04 13.06 -7.10
CA PHE A 101 7.39 13.35 -7.52
C PHE A 101 7.43 14.30 -8.70
N THR A 102 8.37 15.25 -8.70
CA THR A 102 8.66 16.12 -9.86
C THR A 102 9.15 15.33 -11.07
N ASP A 103 9.86 14.22 -10.81
CA ASP A 103 10.28 13.22 -11.79
C ASP A 103 9.96 11.83 -11.22
N LYS A 104 8.89 11.25 -11.71
CA LYS A 104 8.45 9.91 -11.29
C LYS A 104 9.54 8.84 -11.46
N LYS A 105 10.30 8.89 -12.57
CA LYS A 105 11.35 7.92 -12.84
C LYS A 105 12.46 8.01 -11.82
N ALA A 106 12.90 9.23 -11.49
CA ALA A 106 13.90 9.48 -10.45
C ALA A 106 13.36 9.05 -9.07
N GLY A 107 12.10 9.37 -8.77
CA GLY A 107 11.44 8.96 -7.52
C GLY A 107 11.41 7.44 -7.35
N LEU A 108 10.93 6.71 -8.34
CA LEU A 108 10.90 5.24 -8.30
C LEU A 108 12.29 4.63 -8.21
N ALA A 109 13.30 5.20 -8.89
CA ALA A 109 14.68 4.77 -8.78
C ALA A 109 15.22 4.94 -7.36
N ARG A 110 14.90 6.06 -6.70
CA ARG A 110 15.27 6.33 -5.31
C ARG A 110 14.57 5.35 -4.35
N LEU A 111 13.28 5.07 -4.53
CA LEU A 111 12.57 4.06 -3.73
C LEU A 111 13.19 2.67 -3.89
N SER A 112 13.58 2.29 -5.12
CA SER A 112 14.27 1.03 -5.39
C SER A 112 15.61 0.93 -4.65
N GLU A 113 16.41 1.98 -4.72
CA GLU A 113 17.69 2.05 -4.01
C GLU A 113 17.50 1.93 -2.49
N GLN A 114 16.60 2.72 -1.92
CA GLN A 114 16.32 2.71 -0.49
C GLN A 114 15.77 1.35 -0.03
N THR A 115 14.93 0.72 -0.81
CA THR A 115 14.42 -0.63 -0.50
C THR A 115 15.55 -1.65 -0.39
N ARG A 116 16.51 -1.63 -1.33
CA ARG A 116 17.70 -2.51 -1.30
C ARG A 116 18.57 -2.31 -0.06
N GLN A 117 18.60 -1.08 0.46
CA GLN A 117 19.39 -0.74 1.64
C GLN A 117 18.66 -1.08 2.94
N ILE A 118 17.37 -0.75 3.02
CA ILE A 118 16.59 -0.83 4.27
C ILE A 118 16.05 -2.23 4.52
N LEU A 119 15.48 -2.89 3.50
CA LEU A 119 14.80 -4.18 3.68
C LEU A 119 15.67 -5.24 4.37
N PRO A 120 16.98 -5.39 4.03
CA PRO A 120 17.87 -6.35 4.72
C PRO A 120 18.17 -6.02 6.17
N THR A 121 17.95 -4.79 6.60
CA THR A 121 18.16 -4.39 8.01
C THR A 121 16.99 -4.75 8.90
N VAL A 122 15.79 -4.94 8.30
CA VAL A 122 14.53 -5.19 9.01
C VAL A 122 14.11 -6.64 8.91
N TYR A 123 14.36 -7.29 7.77
CA TYR A 123 13.91 -8.64 7.49
C TYR A 123 15.05 -9.56 7.10
N ALA A 124 14.94 -10.82 7.52
CA ALA A 124 15.82 -11.87 7.02
C ALA A 124 15.47 -12.22 5.56
N PRO A 125 16.45 -12.67 4.76
CA PRO A 125 16.17 -13.11 3.40
C PRO A 125 15.18 -14.28 3.36
N PRO A 126 14.36 -14.40 2.31
CA PRO A 126 13.32 -15.43 2.23
C PRO A 126 13.90 -16.85 2.17
N ALA A 127 15.06 -17.05 1.54
CA ALA A 127 15.79 -18.33 1.52
C ALA A 127 16.80 -18.39 2.65
N ARG A 128 16.73 -19.42 3.49
CA ARG A 128 17.69 -19.61 4.60
C ARG A 128 18.40 -20.98 4.46
N PRO A 129 19.75 -21.03 4.65
CA PRO A 129 20.64 -19.90 4.87
C PRO A 129 20.88 -19.14 3.57
N GLY A 130 20.94 -17.81 3.63
CA GLY A 130 21.12 -17.02 2.42
C GLY A 130 21.37 -15.54 2.67
N ARG A 131 21.69 -14.87 1.59
CA ARG A 131 21.80 -13.40 1.52
C ARG A 131 20.62 -12.87 0.69
N TRP A 132 20.25 -11.62 0.91
CA TRP A 132 19.34 -10.93 0.03
C TRP A 132 19.90 -10.88 -1.39
N GLN A 133 19.11 -11.35 -2.34
CA GLN A 133 19.36 -11.25 -3.76
C GLN A 133 18.17 -10.55 -4.38
N PHE A 134 18.40 -9.36 -4.92
CA PHE A 134 17.34 -8.53 -5.48
C PHE A 134 17.29 -8.68 -7.00
N GLY A 135 16.10 -8.97 -7.51
CA GLY A 135 15.78 -9.10 -8.92
C GLY A 135 14.77 -8.04 -9.40
N SER A 136 13.81 -8.48 -10.19
CA SER A 136 12.77 -7.63 -10.75
C SER A 136 11.76 -7.11 -9.72
N GLU A 137 11.65 -7.73 -8.54
CA GLU A 137 10.73 -7.35 -7.45
C GLU A 137 11.08 -6.00 -6.81
N VAL A 138 12.30 -5.48 -7.05
CA VAL A 138 12.73 -4.14 -6.66
C VAL A 138 12.99 -3.22 -7.86
N ALA A 139 12.63 -3.64 -9.08
CA ALA A 139 12.75 -2.75 -10.24
C ALA A 139 11.94 -1.45 -10.01
N PRO A 140 12.43 -0.29 -10.50
CA PRO A 140 11.80 1.01 -10.28
C PRO A 140 10.56 1.21 -11.17
N VAL A 141 9.53 0.42 -10.90
CA VAL A 141 8.25 0.43 -11.61
C VAL A 141 7.08 0.55 -10.63
N ASP A 142 5.99 1.18 -11.03
CA ASP A 142 4.81 1.39 -10.18
C ASP A 142 4.32 0.11 -9.50
N ALA A 143 4.32 -0.99 -10.23
CA ALA A 143 3.80 -2.27 -9.74
C ALA A 143 4.50 -2.76 -8.47
N ASN A 144 5.80 -2.43 -8.30
CA ASN A 144 6.59 -2.85 -7.15
C ASN A 144 6.43 -1.93 -5.92
N TYR A 145 5.94 -0.69 -6.12
CA TYR A 145 5.82 0.35 -5.08
C TYR A 145 4.41 0.90 -4.95
N ARG A 146 3.40 0.17 -5.39
CA ARG A 146 2.02 0.66 -5.51
C ARG A 146 1.32 0.94 -4.18
N TYR A 147 1.77 0.34 -3.08
CA TYR A 147 1.15 0.50 -1.78
C TYR A 147 2.06 1.25 -0.82
N TRP A 148 1.64 2.41 -0.41
CA TRP A 148 2.41 3.29 0.46
C TRP A 148 1.49 4.22 1.24
N ILE A 149 1.97 4.69 2.38
CA ILE A 149 1.36 5.77 3.15
C ILE A 149 2.45 6.72 3.67
N PRO A 150 2.17 8.04 3.78
CA PRO A 150 3.06 8.97 4.45
C PRO A 150 2.96 8.82 5.96
N THR A 151 4.08 8.78 6.64
CA THR A 151 4.21 8.80 8.10
C THR A 151 4.99 10.04 8.55
N ALA A 152 5.18 10.23 9.86
CA ALA A 152 6.03 11.30 10.38
C ALA A 152 7.50 11.09 9.96
N GLU A 153 7.93 9.84 9.85
CA GLU A 153 9.30 9.46 9.59
C GLU A 153 9.64 9.43 8.09
N GLY A 154 8.64 9.16 7.22
CA GLY A 154 8.91 8.99 5.80
C GLY A 154 7.76 8.36 5.03
N ILE A 155 8.11 7.83 3.86
CA ILE A 155 7.21 7.03 3.04
C ILE A 155 7.26 5.58 3.55
N GLU A 156 6.17 5.12 4.13
CA GLU A 156 6.01 3.72 4.51
C GLU A 156 5.54 2.92 3.30
N LEU A 157 6.38 2.00 2.83
CA LEU A 157 6.11 1.10 1.72
C LEU A 157 5.58 -0.23 2.23
N HIS A 158 4.42 -0.64 1.74
CA HIS A 158 3.79 -1.91 2.03
C HIS A 158 3.94 -2.85 0.84
N PHE A 159 4.66 -3.95 1.02
CA PHE A 159 4.87 -4.90 -0.05
C PHE A 159 3.82 -6.02 0.01
N PRO A 160 3.19 -6.38 -1.13
CA PRO A 160 2.21 -7.44 -1.17
C PRO A 160 2.84 -8.80 -0.86
N ASP A 161 1.98 -9.72 -0.47
CA ASP A 161 2.36 -11.11 -0.22
C ASP A 161 3.10 -11.70 -1.42
N TRP A 162 4.19 -12.41 -1.14
CA TRP A 162 5.09 -13.05 -2.11
C TRP A 162 6.00 -12.11 -2.91
N GLN A 163 5.96 -10.80 -2.75
CA GLN A 163 6.96 -9.93 -3.40
C GLN A 163 8.37 -10.21 -2.86
N PHE A 164 8.52 -10.38 -1.55
CA PHE A 164 9.78 -10.71 -0.88
C PHE A 164 9.68 -11.98 -0.03
N GLY A 165 8.87 -12.92 -0.43
CA GLY A 165 8.49 -14.07 0.36
C GLY A 165 7.10 -13.89 0.97
N ARG A 166 6.69 -14.83 1.81
CA ARG A 166 5.37 -14.83 2.42
C ARG A 166 5.24 -13.75 3.49
N GLY A 167 4.10 -13.07 3.51
CA GLY A 167 3.75 -12.01 4.44
C GLY A 167 3.66 -10.65 3.78
N LEU A 168 3.47 -9.63 4.61
CA LEU A 168 3.35 -8.23 4.17
C LEU A 168 4.50 -7.40 4.75
N PRO A 169 5.70 -7.45 4.17
CA PRO A 169 6.81 -6.64 4.64
C PRO A 169 6.51 -5.15 4.52
N VAL A 170 6.96 -4.38 5.50
CA VAL A 170 6.80 -2.93 5.56
C VAL A 170 8.15 -2.30 5.87
N ILE A 171 8.54 -1.29 5.10
CA ILE A 171 9.73 -0.48 5.38
C ILE A 171 9.38 1.01 5.31
N THR A 172 10.15 1.84 6.00
CA THR A 172 10.01 3.30 5.91
C THR A 172 11.23 3.90 5.22
N VAL A 173 10.99 4.57 4.09
CA VAL A 173 11.99 5.39 3.41
C VAL A 173 11.94 6.78 4.04
N PRO A 174 13.00 7.23 4.73
CA PRO A 174 12.96 8.48 5.47
C PRO A 174 12.82 9.69 4.54
N TRP A 175 12.08 10.72 4.97
CA TRP A 175 11.85 11.93 4.17
C TRP A 175 13.13 12.56 3.61
N PRO A 176 14.24 12.69 4.37
CA PRO A 176 15.47 13.25 3.82
C PRO A 176 16.02 12.51 2.60
N ALA A 177 15.70 11.22 2.45
CA ALA A 177 16.15 10.43 1.30
C ALA A 177 15.41 10.75 -0.01
N VAL A 178 14.23 11.39 0.05
CA VAL A 178 13.36 11.65 -1.11
C VAL A 178 12.87 13.09 -1.21
N ALA A 179 13.13 13.94 -0.23
CA ALA A 179 12.58 15.29 -0.13
C ALA A 179 12.91 16.18 -1.34
N ASP A 180 14.11 15.98 -1.93
CA ASP A 180 14.57 16.69 -3.12
C ASP A 180 13.75 16.35 -4.39
N LEU A 181 12.99 15.28 -4.36
CA LEU A 181 12.16 14.80 -5.49
C LEU A 181 10.67 15.09 -5.30
N ILE A 182 10.24 15.49 -4.09
CA ILE A 182 8.83 15.79 -3.82
C ILE A 182 8.40 17.05 -4.57
N ALA A 183 7.26 16.99 -5.24
CA ALA A 183 6.69 18.12 -5.94
C ALA A 183 6.39 19.28 -4.97
N PRO A 184 6.59 20.55 -5.38
CA PRO A 184 6.43 21.73 -4.51
C PRO A 184 5.08 21.78 -3.78
N GLU A 185 3.99 21.41 -4.45
CA GLU A 185 2.63 21.39 -3.90
C GLU A 185 2.46 20.35 -2.77
N PHE A 186 3.32 19.34 -2.70
CA PHE A 186 3.29 18.28 -1.69
C PHE A 186 4.43 18.37 -0.67
N GLN A 187 5.27 19.40 -0.70
CA GLN A 187 6.38 19.53 0.27
C GLN A 187 5.92 19.42 1.73
N ALA A 188 4.72 19.90 2.05
CA ALA A 188 4.15 19.83 3.40
C ALA A 188 3.84 18.39 3.86
N ILE A 189 3.95 17.39 3.00
CA ILE A 189 3.76 15.97 3.37
C ILE A 189 4.88 15.46 4.28
N THR A 190 6.04 16.11 4.24
CA THR A 190 7.24 15.73 4.99
C THR A 190 7.26 16.24 6.44
N GLY A 191 6.28 17.08 6.83
CA GLY A 191 6.16 17.71 8.16
C GLY A 191 5.27 16.96 9.15
#